data_a6a49d408f33d7fc03be3ad097f64e81
#
_entry.id   a6a49d408f33d7fc03be3ad097f64e81
#
_cell.length_a   1.000
_cell.length_b   1.000
_cell.length_c   1.000
_cell.angle_alpha   90.00
_cell.angle_beta   90.00
_cell.angle_gamma   90.00
#
_symmetry.space_group_name_H-M   'P 1'
#
loop_
_entity.id
_entity.type
_entity.pdbx_description
1 polymer ?
#
loop_
_entity_poly.entity_id
_entity_poly.type
_entity_poly.pdbx_seq_one_letter_code
_entity_poly.pdbx_strand_id
1 'polypeptide(L)'
;MLFKNQYTMLRKANDMSAETLNTENRTALKEITCYLLYMTWNCYEIERIRKDLIDIAARCELEGRTLRKEVGGDTARFLLELAPNLPRGTPLDYVCIWYPRWYWIFAPLYLIIALCGGDQQLNLLRILIGPFLFMGWLALWGWFRRMELKIKIHYGGLAQALWLLLMIAVFVLLSVCFPAYGLQQVPGTITGVGAALYELAWAAGCQIWQNIRYNRWAARHPWQETPRTA
;
A
#
# COMPACT_ATOMS: atom_id res chain seq x y z
N MET A 1 6.81 -2.45 22.57
CA MET A 1 5.85 -1.57 21.84
C MET A 1 5.68 -2.09 20.41
N LEU A 2 4.84 -3.11 20.22
CA LEU A 2 4.64 -3.79 18.93
C LEU A 2 3.93 -2.92 17.86
N PHE A 3 3.24 -1.85 18.26
CA PHE A 3 2.39 -1.05 17.38
C PHE A 3 2.89 0.38 17.11
N LYS A 4 3.91 0.85 17.81
CA LYS A 4 4.54 2.16 17.56
C LYS A 4 5.82 1.96 16.78
N ASN A 5 5.81 2.31 15.50
CA ASN A 5 7.03 2.33 14.68
C ASN A 5 7.31 3.76 14.19
N GLN A 6 8.53 4.01 13.76
CA GLN A 6 8.98 5.32 13.29
C GLN A 6 8.17 5.81 12.07
N TYR A 7 7.71 4.89 11.22
CA TYR A 7 6.85 5.23 10.09
C TYR A 7 5.50 5.81 10.54
N THR A 8 4.84 5.19 11.53
CA THR A 8 3.55 5.70 12.01
C THR A 8 3.69 7.05 12.70
N MET A 9 4.81 7.28 13.38
CA MET A 9 5.11 8.58 14.01
C MET A 9 5.35 9.65 12.97
N LEU A 10 6.19 9.38 11.97
CA LEU A 10 6.48 10.29 10.87
C LEU A 10 5.21 10.61 10.08
N ARG A 11 4.43 9.58 9.72
CA ARG A 11 3.18 9.77 9.00
C ARG A 11 2.20 10.66 9.75
N LYS A 12 2.01 10.42 11.07
CA LYS A 12 1.14 11.26 11.89
C LYS A 12 1.60 12.71 11.93
N ALA A 13 2.91 12.95 12.07
CA ALA A 13 3.48 14.29 12.03
C ALA A 13 3.22 14.97 10.68
N ASN A 14 3.44 14.25 9.58
CA ASN A 14 3.17 14.75 8.23
C ASN A 14 1.68 15.03 7.98
N ASP A 15 0.78 14.18 8.47
CA ASP A 15 -0.66 14.40 8.35
C ASP A 15 -1.07 15.70 9.04
N MET A 16 -0.58 15.93 10.27
CA MET A 16 -0.84 17.18 11.00
C MET A 16 -0.27 18.41 10.28
N SER A 17 0.97 18.34 9.78
CA SER A 17 1.59 19.44 9.03
C SER A 17 0.90 19.68 7.68
N ALA A 18 0.45 18.63 6.99
CA ALA A 18 -0.25 18.77 5.72
C ALA A 18 -1.65 19.41 5.88
N GLU A 19 -2.28 19.33 7.07
CA GLU A 19 -3.56 19.99 7.35
C GLU A 19 -3.45 21.51 7.36
N THR A 20 -2.27 22.07 7.62
CA THR A 20 -2.05 23.53 7.61
C THR A 20 -1.92 24.11 6.21
N LEU A 21 -1.66 23.26 5.19
CA LEU A 21 -1.53 23.69 3.79
C LEU A 21 -2.89 24.03 3.18
N ASN A 22 -2.88 24.94 2.21
CA ASN A 22 -4.06 25.24 1.40
C ASN A 22 -4.51 24.01 0.58
N THR A 23 -5.75 24.05 0.09
CA THR A 23 -6.38 22.92 -0.60
C THR A 23 -5.63 22.52 -1.88
N GLU A 24 -5.09 23.48 -2.63
CA GLU A 24 -4.36 23.22 -3.89
C GLU A 24 -3.07 22.46 -3.61
N ASN A 25 -2.24 22.92 -2.68
CA ASN A 25 -0.98 22.30 -2.31
C ASN A 25 -1.18 20.94 -1.65
N ARG A 26 -2.23 20.80 -0.81
CA ARG A 26 -2.62 19.52 -0.21
C ARG A 26 -3.00 18.49 -1.27
N THR A 27 -3.74 18.91 -2.31
CA THR A 27 -4.13 18.02 -3.40
C THR A 27 -2.92 17.59 -4.23
N ALA A 28 -2.03 18.52 -4.58
CA ALA A 28 -0.80 18.22 -5.28
C ALA A 28 0.11 17.28 -4.47
N LEU A 29 0.27 17.52 -3.18
CA LEU A 29 1.04 16.66 -2.27
C LEU A 29 0.49 15.24 -2.22
N LYS A 30 -0.84 15.09 -2.10
CA LYS A 30 -1.51 13.78 -2.10
C LYS A 30 -1.30 13.04 -3.42
N GLU A 31 -1.41 13.73 -4.53
CA GLU A 31 -1.17 13.17 -5.87
C GLU A 31 0.26 12.64 -5.99
N ILE A 32 1.27 13.46 -5.67
CA ILE A 32 2.69 13.09 -5.70
C ILE A 32 2.95 11.87 -4.81
N THR A 33 2.48 11.90 -3.57
CA THR A 33 2.68 10.82 -2.59
C THR A 33 2.07 9.50 -3.06
N CYS A 34 0.87 9.56 -3.64
CA CYS A 34 0.20 8.38 -4.19
C CYS A 34 1.00 7.74 -5.34
N TYR A 35 1.54 8.55 -6.23
CA TYR A 35 2.38 8.06 -7.32
C TYR A 35 3.69 7.45 -6.84
N LEU A 36 4.34 8.06 -5.85
CA LEU A 36 5.57 7.53 -5.26
C LEU A 36 5.36 6.15 -4.65
N LEU A 37 4.19 5.88 -4.05
CA LEU A 37 3.87 4.57 -3.47
C LEU A 37 3.97 3.45 -4.51
N TYR A 38 3.44 3.66 -5.71
CA TYR A 38 3.51 2.65 -6.77
C TYR A 38 4.89 2.52 -7.40
N MET A 39 5.71 3.57 -7.34
CA MET A 39 7.06 3.55 -7.92
C MET A 39 8.08 2.86 -7.02
N THR A 40 8.02 3.09 -5.71
CA THR A 40 9.09 2.63 -4.79
C THR A 40 8.67 1.51 -3.86
N TRP A 41 7.39 1.41 -3.48
CA TRP A 41 6.86 0.51 -2.44
C TRP A 41 7.51 0.67 -1.05
N ASN A 42 8.35 1.67 -0.87
CA ASN A 42 8.99 1.98 0.41
C ASN A 42 8.26 3.11 1.13
N CYS A 43 7.25 2.75 1.92
CA CYS A 43 6.39 3.73 2.59
C CYS A 43 7.14 4.65 3.56
N TYR A 44 8.18 4.16 4.22
CA TYR A 44 8.97 5.00 5.13
C TYR A 44 9.67 6.12 4.37
N GLU A 45 10.32 5.79 3.25
CA GLU A 45 11.02 6.77 2.43
C GLU A 45 10.05 7.77 1.76
N ILE A 46 8.89 7.28 1.36
CA ILE A 46 7.83 8.15 0.82
C ILE A 46 7.39 9.18 1.86
N GLU A 47 7.23 8.80 3.12
CA GLU A 47 6.87 9.75 4.17
C GLU A 47 8.01 10.73 4.49
N ARG A 48 9.27 10.34 4.33
CA ARG A 48 10.40 11.29 4.41
C ARG A 48 10.31 12.35 3.30
N ILE A 49 10.13 11.90 2.07
CA ILE A 49 9.96 12.83 0.92
C ILE A 49 8.72 13.69 1.10
N ARG A 50 7.63 13.10 1.61
CA ARG A 50 6.40 13.85 1.91
C ARG A 50 6.66 14.98 2.91
N LYS A 51 7.49 14.74 3.93
CA LYS A 51 7.91 15.80 4.87
C LYS A 51 8.61 16.94 4.13
N ASP A 52 9.62 16.62 3.30
CA ASP A 52 10.35 17.62 2.53
C ASP A 52 9.41 18.40 1.58
N LEU A 53 8.46 17.72 0.95
CA LEU A 53 7.46 18.36 0.08
C LEU A 53 6.49 19.25 0.86
N ILE A 54 6.14 18.92 2.10
CA ILE A 54 5.33 19.77 2.97
C ILE A 54 6.09 21.06 3.29
N ASP A 55 7.37 20.96 3.63
CA ASP A 55 8.21 22.12 3.94
C ASP A 55 8.38 23.02 2.70
N ILE A 56 8.51 22.44 1.50
CA ILE A 56 8.53 23.17 0.23
C ILE A 56 7.16 23.84 -0.03
N ALA A 57 6.07 23.12 0.14
CA ALA A 57 4.72 23.63 -0.08
C ALA A 57 4.41 24.83 0.83
N ALA A 58 4.79 24.74 2.13
CA ALA A 58 4.60 25.81 3.08
C ALA A 58 5.40 27.08 2.67
N ARG A 59 6.63 26.93 2.20
CA ARG A 59 7.41 28.07 1.66
C ARG A 59 6.77 28.67 0.42
N CYS A 60 6.29 27.84 -0.50
CA CYS A 60 5.59 28.29 -1.70
C CYS A 60 4.35 29.12 -1.34
N GLU A 61 3.59 28.73 -0.31
CA GLU A 61 2.41 29.50 0.16
C GLU A 61 2.80 30.88 0.66
N LEU A 62 3.88 31.00 1.42
CA LEU A 62 4.39 32.31 1.89
C LEU A 62 4.82 33.20 0.72
N GLU A 63 5.28 32.63 -0.37
CA GLU A 63 5.70 33.34 -1.58
C GLU A 63 4.59 33.51 -2.62
N GLY A 64 3.35 33.13 -2.32
CA GLY A 64 2.21 33.19 -3.23
C GLY A 64 2.32 32.25 -4.46
N ARG A 65 3.14 31.19 -4.35
CA ARG A 65 3.34 30.16 -5.38
C ARG A 65 2.64 28.85 -4.98
N THR A 66 2.53 27.91 -5.88
CA THR A 66 1.96 26.59 -5.62
C THR A 66 3.01 25.52 -5.75
N LEU A 67 2.89 24.44 -4.96
CA LEU A 67 3.77 23.27 -5.03
C LEU A 67 3.85 22.70 -6.45
N ARG A 68 2.72 22.68 -7.19
CA ARG A 68 2.67 22.19 -8.56
C ARG A 68 3.57 22.99 -9.51
N LYS A 69 3.64 24.31 -9.35
CA LYS A 69 4.55 25.16 -10.14
C LYS A 69 6.01 24.91 -9.76
N GLU A 70 6.27 24.75 -8.45
CA GLU A 70 7.63 24.52 -7.95
C GLU A 70 8.23 23.21 -8.44
N VAL A 71 7.44 22.12 -8.53
CA VAL A 71 7.89 20.84 -9.10
C VAL A 71 7.90 20.83 -10.65
N GLY A 72 7.84 22.01 -11.30
CA GLY A 72 7.97 22.17 -12.73
C GLY A 72 6.67 22.03 -13.54
N GLY A 73 5.50 22.06 -12.88
CA GLY A 73 4.17 21.96 -13.53
C GLY A 73 3.81 20.56 -14.01
N ASP A 74 4.78 19.73 -14.34
CA ASP A 74 4.63 18.33 -14.78
C ASP A 74 5.04 17.37 -13.64
N THR A 75 4.06 17.02 -12.80
CA THR A 75 4.24 16.07 -11.70
C THR A 75 4.80 14.73 -12.18
N ALA A 76 4.45 14.28 -13.38
CA ALA A 76 4.89 13.01 -13.91
C ALA A 76 6.40 13.02 -14.23
N ARG A 77 6.89 14.08 -14.85
CA ARG A 77 8.31 14.26 -15.15
C ARG A 77 9.13 14.35 -13.86
N PHE A 78 8.68 15.16 -12.90
CA PHE A 78 9.30 15.26 -11.58
C PHE A 78 9.44 13.87 -10.90
N LEU A 79 8.39 13.06 -10.95
CA LEU A 79 8.39 11.72 -10.38
C LEU A 79 9.33 10.76 -11.10
N LEU A 80 9.44 10.86 -12.44
CA LEU A 80 10.38 10.05 -13.23
C LEU A 80 11.84 10.39 -12.91
N GLU A 81 12.15 11.64 -12.64
CA GLU A 81 13.48 12.09 -12.26
C GLU A 81 13.82 11.70 -10.82
N LEU A 82 12.84 11.72 -9.92
CA LEU A 82 13.01 11.37 -8.50
C LEU A 82 13.09 9.85 -8.25
N ALA A 83 12.22 9.07 -8.87
CA ALA A 83 12.02 7.65 -8.56
C ALA A 83 13.26 6.74 -8.73
N PRO A 84 14.17 6.94 -9.72
CA PRO A 84 15.37 6.13 -9.85
C PRO A 84 16.32 6.22 -8.65
N ASN A 85 16.33 7.38 -7.98
CA ASN A 85 17.22 7.69 -6.88
C ASN A 85 16.69 7.23 -5.52
N LEU A 86 15.45 6.73 -5.48
CA LEU A 86 14.82 6.32 -4.23
C LEU A 86 15.11 4.86 -3.89
N PRO A 87 15.34 4.56 -2.60
CA PRO A 87 15.46 3.19 -2.14
C PRO A 87 14.16 2.42 -2.41
N ARG A 88 14.27 1.31 -3.13
CA ARG A 88 13.11 0.50 -3.51
C ARG A 88 12.70 -0.43 -2.38
N GLY A 89 11.40 -0.49 -2.10
CA GLY A 89 10.79 -1.55 -1.33
C GLY A 89 10.66 -2.85 -2.13
N THR A 90 10.39 -3.94 -1.43
CA THR A 90 10.11 -5.24 -2.03
C THR A 90 8.61 -5.41 -2.28
N PRO A 91 8.18 -6.35 -3.15
CA PRO A 91 6.76 -6.70 -3.29
C PRO A 91 6.12 -7.09 -1.95
N LEU A 92 6.88 -7.72 -1.06
CA LEU A 92 6.42 -8.08 0.28
C LEU A 92 6.11 -6.84 1.14
N ASP A 93 6.91 -5.77 1.02
CA ASP A 93 6.63 -4.51 1.71
C ASP A 93 5.27 -3.96 1.27
N TYR A 94 4.95 -4.01 -0.04
CA TYR A 94 3.65 -3.59 -0.57
C TYR A 94 2.50 -4.47 -0.06
N VAL A 95 2.67 -5.79 -0.11
CA VAL A 95 1.68 -6.75 0.39
C VAL A 95 1.39 -6.52 1.88
N CYS A 96 2.42 -6.40 2.70
CA CYS A 96 2.28 -6.18 4.14
C CYS A 96 1.57 -4.86 4.50
N ILE A 97 1.58 -3.85 3.61
CA ILE A 97 0.83 -2.61 3.80
C ILE A 97 -0.68 -2.85 3.63
N TRP A 98 -1.04 -3.63 2.62
CA TRP A 98 -2.42 -3.78 2.23
C TRP A 98 -3.13 -4.93 2.95
N TYR A 99 -2.42 -6.04 3.22
CA TYR A 99 -3.00 -7.23 3.84
C TYR A 99 -3.72 -6.95 5.16
N PRO A 100 -3.12 -6.24 6.16
CA PRO A 100 -3.81 -5.94 7.40
C PRO A 100 -5.08 -5.10 7.24
N ARG A 101 -5.17 -4.29 6.17
CA ARG A 101 -6.37 -3.50 5.88
C ARG A 101 -7.53 -4.37 5.39
N TRP A 102 -7.22 -5.38 4.57
CA TRP A 102 -8.21 -6.34 4.08
C TRP A 102 -8.68 -7.30 5.17
N TYR A 103 -7.85 -7.54 6.17
CA TYR A 103 -8.23 -8.34 7.33
C TYR A 103 -9.51 -7.81 8.01
N TRP A 104 -9.69 -6.50 8.12
CA TRP A 104 -10.90 -5.89 8.67
C TRP A 104 -12.17 -6.19 7.86
N ILE A 105 -12.04 -6.69 6.65
CA ILE A 105 -13.15 -7.15 5.82
C ILE A 105 -13.34 -8.66 5.99
N PHE A 106 -12.28 -9.43 5.89
CA PHE A 106 -12.36 -10.91 5.89
C PHE A 106 -12.67 -11.48 7.26
N ALA A 107 -12.10 -10.96 8.34
CA ALA A 107 -12.34 -11.49 9.67
C ALA A 107 -13.81 -11.36 10.12
N PRO A 108 -14.48 -10.20 9.99
CA PRO A 108 -15.92 -10.11 10.24
C PRO A 108 -16.74 -11.03 9.34
N LEU A 109 -16.37 -11.19 8.07
CA LEU A 109 -17.07 -12.08 7.15
C LEU A 109 -17.04 -13.55 7.64
N TYR A 110 -15.88 -14.05 8.06
CA TYR A 110 -15.77 -15.39 8.64
C TYR A 110 -16.54 -15.53 9.94
N LEU A 111 -16.55 -14.49 10.80
CA LEU A 111 -17.35 -14.48 12.01
C LEU A 111 -18.86 -14.49 11.73
N ILE A 112 -19.32 -13.72 10.73
CA ILE A 112 -20.73 -13.74 10.28
C ILE A 112 -21.10 -15.13 9.76
N ILE A 113 -20.26 -15.76 8.95
CA ILE A 113 -20.47 -17.12 8.47
C ILE A 113 -20.59 -18.10 9.66
N ALA A 114 -19.72 -17.95 10.67
CA ALA A 114 -19.78 -18.80 11.86
C ALA A 114 -21.07 -18.60 12.66
N LEU A 115 -21.54 -17.35 12.78
CA LEU A 115 -22.73 -17.02 13.57
C LEU A 115 -24.05 -17.35 12.84
N CYS A 116 -24.11 -17.11 11.53
CA CYS A 116 -25.34 -17.28 10.74
C CYS A 116 -25.45 -18.67 10.09
N GLY A 117 -24.31 -19.30 9.79
CA GLY A 117 -24.25 -20.60 9.11
C GLY A 117 -24.27 -21.82 10.05
N GLY A 118 -24.34 -21.63 11.36
CA GLY A 118 -24.21 -22.72 12.34
C GLY A 118 -22.84 -23.41 12.24
N ASP A 119 -22.81 -24.73 12.38
CA ASP A 119 -21.57 -25.55 12.30
C ASP A 119 -21.06 -25.73 10.85
N GLN A 120 -21.27 -24.75 9.95
CA GLN A 120 -20.72 -24.85 8.62
C GLN A 120 -19.20 -24.96 8.68
N GLN A 121 -18.73 -26.12 8.26
CA GLN A 121 -17.31 -26.42 8.19
C GLN A 121 -16.76 -25.88 6.87
N LEU A 122 -15.80 -24.97 6.99
CA LEU A 122 -15.10 -24.39 5.84
C LEU A 122 -13.99 -25.36 5.37
N ASN A 123 -13.73 -25.39 4.09
CA ASN A 123 -12.66 -26.21 3.55
C ASN A 123 -11.30 -25.72 4.05
N LEU A 124 -10.60 -26.57 4.83
CA LEU A 124 -9.33 -26.24 5.48
C LEU A 124 -8.26 -25.78 4.48
N LEU A 125 -8.14 -26.50 3.35
CA LEU A 125 -7.11 -26.17 2.36
C LEU A 125 -7.33 -24.77 1.75
N ARG A 126 -8.57 -24.39 1.48
CA ARG A 126 -8.89 -23.04 0.98
C ARG A 126 -8.51 -21.96 1.96
N ILE A 127 -8.78 -22.18 3.24
CA ILE A 127 -8.40 -21.22 4.29
C ILE A 127 -6.89 -21.14 4.43
N LEU A 128 -6.17 -22.26 4.41
CA LEU A 128 -4.71 -22.25 4.54
C LEU A 128 -4.01 -21.61 3.35
N ILE A 129 -4.48 -21.84 2.12
CA ILE A 129 -3.88 -21.30 0.90
C ILE A 129 -4.37 -19.87 0.62
N GLY A 130 -5.56 -19.49 1.08
CA GLY A 130 -6.20 -18.21 0.82
C GLY A 130 -5.29 -16.98 1.02
N PRO A 131 -4.64 -16.81 2.16
CA PRO A 131 -3.70 -15.72 2.41
C PRO A 131 -2.56 -15.64 1.39
N PHE A 132 -1.96 -16.79 1.02
CA PHE A 132 -0.87 -16.82 0.04
C PHE A 132 -1.33 -16.37 -1.34
N LEU A 133 -2.50 -16.86 -1.77
CA LEU A 133 -3.10 -16.46 -3.04
C LEU A 133 -3.45 -14.98 -3.05
N PHE A 134 -4.02 -14.49 -1.95
CA PHE A 134 -4.34 -13.09 -1.80
C PHE A 134 -3.08 -12.21 -1.75
N MET A 135 -2.01 -12.65 -1.08
CA MET A 135 -0.71 -11.97 -1.09
C MET A 135 -0.11 -11.93 -2.50
N GLY A 136 -0.16 -13.04 -3.23
CA GLY A 136 0.25 -13.11 -4.64
C GLY A 136 -0.56 -12.15 -5.52
N TRP A 137 -1.88 -12.11 -5.33
CA TRP A 137 -2.78 -11.18 -6.01
C TRP A 137 -2.45 -9.71 -5.68
N LEU A 138 -2.21 -9.37 -4.42
CA LEU A 138 -1.80 -8.02 -4.02
C LEU A 138 -0.46 -7.62 -4.66
N ALA A 139 0.51 -8.53 -4.70
CA ALA A 139 1.80 -8.27 -5.33
C ALA A 139 1.64 -8.01 -6.84
N LEU A 140 0.82 -8.85 -7.51
CA LEU A 140 0.48 -8.68 -8.93
C LEU A 140 -0.26 -7.35 -9.17
N TRP A 141 -1.24 -7.01 -8.33
CA TRP A 141 -1.94 -5.73 -8.38
C TRP A 141 -0.98 -4.55 -8.24
N GLY A 142 -0.06 -4.58 -7.26
CA GLY A 142 0.96 -3.54 -7.10
C GLY A 142 1.85 -3.38 -8.33
N TRP A 143 2.23 -4.50 -8.96
CA TRP A 143 2.99 -4.49 -10.21
C TRP A 143 2.19 -3.90 -11.37
N PHE A 144 0.92 -4.28 -11.54
CA PHE A 144 0.02 -3.72 -12.55
C PHE A 144 -0.16 -2.21 -12.39
N ARG A 145 -0.38 -1.73 -11.17
CA ARG A 145 -0.53 -0.28 -10.90
C ARG A 145 0.75 0.49 -11.22
N ARG A 146 1.91 -0.10 -10.97
CA ARG A 146 3.19 0.48 -11.35
C ARG A 146 3.36 0.59 -12.87
N MET A 147 2.96 -0.45 -13.61
CA MET A 147 3.00 -0.44 -15.07
C MET A 147 2.00 0.54 -15.66
N GLU A 148 0.77 0.59 -15.13
CA GLU A 148 -0.25 1.57 -15.51
C GLU A 148 0.30 3.01 -15.44
N LEU A 149 0.97 3.34 -14.34
CA LEU A 149 1.57 4.65 -14.14
C LEU A 149 2.62 4.98 -15.22
N LYS A 150 3.51 4.04 -15.48
CA LYS A 150 4.53 4.19 -16.53
C LYS A 150 3.88 4.39 -17.90
N ILE A 151 2.83 3.61 -18.21
CA ILE A 151 2.10 3.70 -19.47
C ILE A 151 1.41 5.05 -19.59
N LYS A 152 0.74 5.52 -18.52
CA LYS A 152 0.10 6.84 -18.49
C LYS A 152 1.10 7.96 -18.82
N ILE A 153 2.27 7.90 -18.19
CA ILE A 153 3.32 8.93 -18.33
C ILE A 153 3.91 8.92 -19.75
N HIS A 154 4.18 7.74 -20.33
CA HIS A 154 4.87 7.66 -21.63
C HIS A 154 3.93 7.70 -22.84
N TYR A 155 2.72 7.16 -22.71
CA TYR A 155 1.81 6.93 -23.84
C TYR A 155 0.43 7.62 -23.68
N GLY A 156 0.19 8.29 -22.55
CA GLY A 156 -1.03 9.05 -22.32
C GLY A 156 -2.25 8.24 -21.87
N GLY A 157 -3.39 8.92 -21.78
CA GLY A 157 -4.61 8.37 -21.15
C GLY A 157 -5.27 7.22 -21.93
N LEU A 158 -5.19 7.22 -23.26
CA LEU A 158 -5.77 6.14 -24.08
C LEU A 158 -5.06 4.80 -23.81
N ALA A 159 -3.73 4.81 -23.79
CA ALA A 159 -2.94 3.63 -23.49
C ALA A 159 -3.19 3.14 -22.06
N GLN A 160 -3.40 4.05 -21.11
CA GLN A 160 -3.82 3.72 -19.74
C GLN A 160 -5.19 3.01 -19.73
N ALA A 161 -6.18 3.50 -20.47
CA ALA A 161 -7.51 2.88 -20.55
C ALA A 161 -7.44 1.47 -21.12
N LEU A 162 -6.69 1.25 -22.18
CA LEU A 162 -6.46 -0.08 -22.76
C LEU A 162 -5.77 -1.03 -21.78
N TRP A 163 -4.78 -0.53 -21.04
CA TRP A 163 -4.13 -1.31 -19.99
C TRP A 163 -5.09 -1.72 -18.86
N LEU A 164 -5.98 -0.81 -18.42
CA LEU A 164 -7.01 -1.11 -17.43
C LEU A 164 -8.00 -2.17 -17.93
N LEU A 165 -8.42 -2.10 -19.19
CA LEU A 165 -9.28 -3.12 -19.80
C LEU A 165 -8.59 -4.48 -19.84
N LEU A 166 -7.31 -4.53 -20.21
CA LEU A 166 -6.51 -5.76 -20.18
C LEU A 166 -6.44 -6.34 -18.76
N MET A 167 -6.23 -5.50 -17.75
CA MET A 167 -6.23 -5.92 -16.34
C MET A 167 -7.55 -6.55 -15.93
N ILE A 168 -8.67 -5.90 -16.26
CA ILE A 168 -10.01 -6.41 -15.95
C ILE A 168 -10.20 -7.77 -16.62
N ALA A 169 -9.84 -7.91 -17.89
CA ALA A 169 -9.93 -9.17 -18.61
C ALA A 169 -9.12 -10.30 -17.96
N VAL A 170 -7.88 -10.02 -17.54
CA VAL A 170 -7.02 -10.97 -16.82
C VAL A 170 -7.66 -11.38 -15.49
N PHE A 171 -8.21 -10.41 -14.72
CA PHE A 171 -8.88 -10.71 -13.46
C PHE A 171 -10.14 -11.56 -13.64
N VAL A 172 -10.97 -11.26 -14.64
CA VAL A 172 -12.14 -12.06 -14.97
C VAL A 172 -11.71 -13.48 -15.35
N LEU A 173 -10.72 -13.62 -16.23
CA LEU A 173 -10.20 -14.92 -16.64
C LEU A 173 -9.69 -15.74 -15.44
N LEU A 174 -8.88 -15.14 -14.57
CA LEU A 174 -8.40 -15.80 -13.37
C LEU A 174 -9.56 -16.21 -12.44
N SER A 175 -10.56 -15.34 -12.27
CA SER A 175 -11.73 -15.63 -11.43
C SER A 175 -12.58 -16.77 -11.97
N VAL A 176 -12.68 -16.93 -13.29
CA VAL A 176 -13.41 -18.03 -13.94
C VAL A 176 -12.61 -19.33 -13.92
N CYS A 177 -11.29 -19.27 -14.18
CA CYS A 177 -10.45 -20.46 -14.21
C CYS A 177 -10.17 -21.03 -12.81
N PHE A 178 -10.10 -20.18 -11.78
CA PHE A 178 -9.71 -20.60 -10.43
C PHE A 178 -10.65 -21.62 -9.77
N PRO A 179 -12.00 -21.54 -9.89
CA PRO A 179 -12.92 -22.54 -9.34
C PRO A 179 -12.82 -23.91 -10.01
N ALA A 180 -12.35 -23.96 -11.27
CA ALA A 180 -12.29 -25.20 -12.06
C ALA A 180 -11.19 -26.18 -11.59
N TYR A 181 -10.22 -25.72 -10.77
CA TYR A 181 -9.09 -26.55 -10.34
C TYR A 181 -9.35 -27.35 -9.06
N GLY A 182 -10.48 -28.06 -8.94
CA GLY A 182 -10.62 -29.22 -8.04
C GLY A 182 -10.32 -29.07 -6.54
N LEU A 183 -10.06 -27.85 -6.04
CA LEU A 183 -9.83 -27.56 -4.61
C LEU A 183 -11.03 -27.92 -3.70
N GLN A 184 -12.15 -28.32 -4.32
CA GLN A 184 -13.38 -28.69 -3.63
C GLN A 184 -13.31 -30.08 -2.98
N GLN A 185 -12.40 -30.94 -3.41
CA GLN A 185 -12.39 -32.37 -3.04
C GLN A 185 -11.35 -32.72 -1.96
N VAL A 186 -10.58 -31.74 -1.46
CA VAL A 186 -9.57 -32.03 -0.43
C VAL A 186 -10.26 -32.18 0.93
N PRO A 187 -10.06 -33.31 1.63
CA PRO A 187 -10.64 -33.53 2.96
C PRO A 187 -10.00 -32.59 3.99
N GLY A 188 -10.81 -32.10 4.89
CA GLY A 188 -10.40 -31.26 5.99
C GLY A 188 -11.29 -30.01 6.11
N THR A 189 -11.69 -29.75 7.34
CA THR A 189 -12.59 -28.64 7.64
C THR A 189 -12.08 -27.82 8.83
N ILE A 190 -12.44 -26.55 8.85
CA ILE A 190 -12.13 -25.59 9.92
C ILE A 190 -13.38 -24.78 10.25
N THR A 191 -13.57 -24.43 11.50
CA THR A 191 -14.65 -23.55 11.91
C THR A 191 -14.42 -22.12 11.44
N GLY A 192 -15.50 -21.33 11.31
CA GLY A 192 -15.39 -19.90 10.95
C GLY A 192 -14.54 -19.10 11.95
N VAL A 193 -14.61 -19.45 13.24
CA VAL A 193 -13.75 -18.85 14.28
C VAL A 193 -12.28 -19.21 14.06
N GLY A 194 -11.98 -20.48 13.73
CA GLY A 194 -10.62 -20.92 13.42
C GLY A 194 -10.05 -20.20 12.20
N ALA A 195 -10.87 -20.02 11.15
CA ALA A 195 -10.50 -19.26 9.97
C ALA A 195 -10.20 -17.78 10.29
N ALA A 196 -11.05 -17.13 11.11
CA ALA A 196 -10.82 -15.75 11.55
C ALA A 196 -9.53 -15.60 12.37
N LEU A 197 -9.23 -16.53 13.26
CA LEU A 197 -7.98 -16.55 14.05
C LEU A 197 -6.75 -16.74 13.16
N TYR A 198 -6.85 -17.61 12.15
CA TYR A 198 -5.77 -17.82 11.19
C TYR A 198 -5.47 -16.53 10.37
N GLU A 199 -6.50 -15.86 9.88
CA GLU A 199 -6.33 -14.57 9.18
C GLU A 199 -5.75 -13.49 10.10
N LEU A 200 -6.16 -13.46 11.38
CA LEU A 200 -5.58 -12.57 12.38
C LEU A 200 -4.09 -12.81 12.58
N ALA A 201 -3.67 -14.07 12.63
CA ALA A 201 -2.25 -14.42 12.75
C ALA A 201 -1.44 -13.90 11.56
N TRP A 202 -1.96 -14.01 10.33
CA TRP A 202 -1.32 -13.46 9.14
C TRP A 202 -1.24 -11.94 9.17
N ALA A 203 -2.33 -11.26 9.53
CA ALA A 203 -2.34 -9.80 9.66
C ALA A 203 -1.34 -9.31 10.72
N ALA A 204 -1.27 -10.00 11.87
CA ALA A 204 -0.28 -9.72 12.91
C ALA A 204 1.16 -9.96 12.42
N GLY A 205 1.41 -11.04 11.69
CA GLY A 205 2.70 -11.35 11.07
C GLY A 205 3.14 -10.24 10.11
N CYS A 206 2.25 -9.78 9.23
CA CYS A 206 2.50 -8.65 8.34
C CYS A 206 2.82 -7.37 9.12
N GLN A 207 2.09 -7.09 10.20
CA GLN A 207 2.31 -5.90 11.02
C GLN A 207 3.67 -5.95 11.75
N ILE A 208 4.05 -7.10 12.28
CA ILE A 208 5.36 -7.31 12.93
C ILE A 208 6.47 -7.11 11.91
N TRP A 209 6.34 -7.71 10.71
CA TRP A 209 7.30 -7.54 9.63
C TRP A 209 7.49 -6.07 9.26
N GLN A 210 6.40 -5.32 9.09
CA GLN A 210 6.44 -3.89 8.80
C GLN A 210 7.18 -3.13 9.90
N ASN A 211 6.87 -3.38 11.17
CA ASN A 211 7.50 -2.69 12.29
C ASN A 211 9.02 -2.91 12.32
N ILE A 212 9.46 -4.15 12.11
CA ILE A 212 10.88 -4.48 12.03
C ILE A 212 11.53 -3.76 10.84
N ARG A 213 10.88 -3.81 9.69
CA ARG A 213 11.39 -3.24 8.45
C ARG A 213 11.53 -1.72 8.55
N TYR A 214 10.47 -1.03 8.98
CA TYR A 214 10.46 0.43 9.10
C TYR A 214 11.41 0.94 10.18
N ASN A 215 11.53 0.25 11.30
CA ASN A 215 12.51 0.62 12.31
C ASN A 215 13.96 0.46 11.81
N ARG A 216 14.25 -0.57 10.99
CA ARG A 216 15.56 -0.72 10.34
C ARG A 216 15.82 0.39 9.31
N TRP A 217 14.81 0.80 8.54
CA TRP A 217 14.94 1.93 7.61
C TRP A 217 15.16 3.24 8.37
N ALA A 218 14.40 3.49 9.43
CA ALA A 218 14.55 4.67 10.27
C ALA A 218 15.92 4.77 10.95
N ALA A 219 16.50 3.65 11.35
CA ALA A 219 17.84 3.62 11.89
C ALA A 219 18.94 4.01 10.87
N ARG A 220 18.71 3.71 9.58
CA ARG A 220 19.62 4.07 8.48
C ARG A 220 19.40 5.50 7.98
N HIS A 221 18.16 5.96 8.00
CA HIS A 221 17.72 7.25 7.46
C HIS A 221 16.79 7.94 8.47
N PRO A 222 17.31 8.51 9.57
CA PRO A 222 16.47 9.15 10.58
C PRO A 222 15.76 10.37 9.97
N TRP A 223 14.49 10.56 10.32
CA TRP A 223 13.68 11.69 9.86
C TRP A 223 13.71 12.90 10.80
N GLN A 224 14.08 12.65 12.06
CA GLN A 224 14.36 13.72 13.01
C GLN A 224 15.85 14.08 12.86
N GLU A 225 16.12 15.31 12.49
CA GLU A 225 17.46 15.84 12.68
C GLU A 225 17.73 15.80 14.19
N THR A 226 18.75 15.07 14.62
CA THR A 226 19.30 15.26 15.95
C THR A 226 19.60 16.76 16.06
N PRO A 227 19.04 17.47 17.09
CA PRO A 227 19.36 18.86 17.26
C PRO A 227 20.87 18.96 17.24
N ARG A 228 21.42 19.70 16.26
CA ARG A 228 22.81 20.03 16.26
C ARG A 228 23.02 20.76 17.58
N THR A 229 23.60 20.06 18.53
CA THR A 229 24.11 20.69 19.75
C THR A 229 25.12 21.75 19.28
N ALA A 230 24.66 23.00 19.31
CA ALA A 230 25.48 24.16 19.07
C ALA A 230 26.53 24.30 20.20
#